data_2c8e8e7441142fe15f4945a1821e7c91
#
_entry.id   2c8e8e7441142fe15f4945a1821e7c91
#
_cell.length_a   1.000
_cell.length_b   1.000
_cell.length_c   1.000
_cell.angle_alpha   90.00
_cell.angle_beta   90.00
_cell.angle_gamma   90.00
#
_symmetry.space_group_name_H-M   'P 1'
#
loop_
_entity.id
_entity.type
_entity.pdbx_description
1 polymer ?
#
loop_
_entity_poly.entity_id
_entity_poly.type
_entity_poly.pdbx_seq_one_letter_code
_entity_poly.pdbx_strand_id
1 'polypeptide(L)'
;MPNPNVGMMYPVFAPLVSHTDGSMPTYGAGVVIQEARNATVSKTYNENPLYGDDRIVDDDNGMTALNISFEPTGLSDSDRVLLFGETLKGNVGGITAQVEMDNETPYGGFGYVRKMRDHGTYSYEAWITLKVKFTEESQTTATKEQNISWNVPTLNGRAAALDIDGSGKLSWRIHYSFTSASAAKTWLNTMLNVSTATT
;
A
#
# COMPACT_ATOMS: atom_id res chain seq x y z
N MET A 1 -15.69 21.83 -5.62
CA MET A 1 -14.80 22.19 -4.48
C MET A 1 -14.02 20.94 -4.10
N PRO A 2 -12.81 21.04 -3.57
CA PRO A 2 -12.07 19.85 -3.16
C PRO A 2 -12.75 19.20 -1.97
N ASN A 3 -13.05 17.91 -2.09
CA ASN A 3 -13.68 17.12 -1.03
C ASN A 3 -12.63 16.71 0.01
N PRO A 4 -12.67 17.18 1.26
CA PRO A 4 -11.70 16.78 2.25
C PRO A 4 -11.78 15.28 2.55
N ASN A 5 -10.62 14.67 2.75
CA ASN A 5 -10.52 13.29 3.21
C ASN A 5 -10.94 13.21 4.70
N VAL A 6 -11.85 12.31 5.01
CA VAL A 6 -12.39 12.11 6.38
C VAL A 6 -11.90 10.82 7.01
N GLY A 7 -11.28 9.93 6.22
CA GLY A 7 -10.75 8.67 6.74
C GLY A 7 -10.33 7.69 5.65
N MET A 8 -9.57 6.70 6.08
CA MET A 8 -9.14 5.55 5.28
C MET A 8 -9.81 4.29 5.81
N MET A 9 -10.11 3.36 4.92
CA MET A 9 -10.67 2.07 5.29
C MET A 9 -10.24 1.01 4.28
N TYR A 10 -10.37 -0.24 4.69
CA TYR A 10 -10.24 -1.42 3.84
C TYR A 10 -8.87 -1.49 3.13
N PRO A 11 -7.75 -1.52 3.88
CA PRO A 11 -6.45 -1.74 3.28
C PRO A 11 -6.33 -3.18 2.78
N VAL A 12 -5.82 -3.33 1.56
CA VAL A 12 -5.67 -4.63 0.87
C VAL A 12 -4.26 -4.72 0.33
N PHE A 13 -3.65 -5.89 0.45
CA PHE A 13 -2.40 -6.22 -0.20
C PHE A 13 -2.53 -7.52 -1.00
N ALA A 14 -1.94 -7.55 -2.19
CA ALA A 14 -1.89 -8.74 -3.03
C ALA A 14 -0.50 -8.89 -3.65
N PRO A 15 0.13 -10.08 -3.58
CA PRO A 15 1.45 -10.29 -4.15
C PRO A 15 1.41 -10.17 -5.66
N LEU A 16 2.41 -9.53 -6.24
CA LEU A 16 2.56 -9.39 -7.68
C LEU A 16 3.03 -10.72 -8.28
N VAL A 17 2.25 -11.27 -9.22
CA VAL A 17 2.59 -12.50 -9.92
C VAL A 17 3.36 -12.21 -11.20
N SER A 18 2.85 -11.31 -12.02
CA SER A 18 3.47 -10.94 -13.29
C SER A 18 3.06 -9.54 -13.73
N HIS A 19 3.91 -8.94 -14.54
CA HIS A 19 3.63 -7.72 -15.28
C HIS A 19 4.36 -7.77 -16.62
N THR A 20 3.67 -7.33 -17.65
CA THR A 20 4.24 -7.11 -18.99
C THR A 20 3.90 -5.67 -19.37
N ASP A 21 4.87 -4.95 -19.92
CA ASP A 21 4.67 -3.58 -20.38
C ASP A 21 3.49 -3.51 -21.36
N GLY A 22 2.65 -2.50 -21.19
CA GLY A 22 1.43 -2.35 -21.94
C GLY A 22 0.21 -3.11 -21.38
N SER A 23 0.31 -3.69 -20.18
CA SER A 23 -0.80 -4.38 -19.53
C SER A 23 -0.88 -4.08 -18.05
N MET A 24 -2.08 -4.28 -17.49
CA MET A 24 -2.26 -4.21 -16.03
C MET A 24 -1.52 -5.37 -15.35
N PRO A 25 -0.90 -5.13 -14.17
CA PRO A 25 -0.25 -6.19 -13.41
C PRO A 25 -1.25 -7.26 -12.96
N THR A 26 -0.79 -8.51 -12.91
CA THR A 26 -1.57 -9.63 -12.39
C THR A 26 -1.14 -9.91 -10.96
N TYR A 27 -2.12 -10.04 -10.08
CA TYR A 27 -1.91 -10.28 -8.65
C TYR A 27 -2.36 -11.68 -8.24
N GLY A 28 -1.64 -12.26 -7.29
CA GLY A 28 -2.04 -13.47 -6.58
C GLY A 28 -3.21 -13.23 -5.64
N ALA A 29 -3.51 -14.20 -4.78
CA ALA A 29 -4.59 -14.06 -3.80
C ALA A 29 -4.32 -12.88 -2.86
N GLY A 30 -5.13 -11.85 -2.96
CA GLY A 30 -5.07 -10.68 -2.10
C GLY A 30 -5.75 -10.92 -0.75
N VAL A 31 -5.29 -10.21 0.26
CA VAL A 31 -5.88 -10.22 1.60
C VAL A 31 -6.22 -8.81 2.07
N VAL A 32 -7.26 -8.71 2.87
CA VAL A 32 -7.56 -7.48 3.61
C VAL A 32 -6.69 -7.48 4.85
N ILE A 33 -5.78 -6.51 4.94
CA ILE A 33 -4.98 -6.31 6.16
C ILE A 33 -5.90 -5.76 7.24
N GLN A 34 -5.60 -6.06 8.50
CA GLN A 34 -6.40 -5.56 9.62
C GLN A 34 -6.55 -4.03 9.58
N GLU A 35 -7.53 -3.52 10.33
CA GLU A 35 -7.86 -2.10 10.37
C GLU A 35 -6.62 -1.22 10.46
N ALA A 36 -6.58 -0.19 9.64
CA ALA A 36 -5.47 0.74 9.61
C ALA A 36 -5.78 1.99 10.42
N ARG A 37 -4.78 2.43 11.17
CA ARG A 37 -4.80 3.71 11.86
C ARG A 37 -4.47 4.86 10.93
N ASN A 38 -3.46 4.68 10.10
CA ASN A 38 -2.95 5.72 9.19
C ASN A 38 -2.32 5.13 7.93
N ALA A 39 -2.37 5.88 6.84
CA ALA A 39 -1.53 5.66 5.66
C ALA A 39 -1.18 7.01 5.04
N THR A 40 0.11 7.28 4.99
CA THR A 40 0.67 8.48 4.37
C THR A 40 1.39 8.10 3.09
N VAL A 41 1.12 8.82 2.02
CA VAL A 41 1.76 8.62 0.73
C VAL A 41 2.50 9.90 0.35
N SER A 42 3.80 9.79 0.18
CA SER A 42 4.70 10.88 -0.22
C SER A 42 5.33 10.60 -1.59
N LYS A 43 5.50 11.65 -2.36
CA LYS A 43 6.14 11.60 -3.68
C LYS A 43 7.48 12.31 -3.61
N THR A 44 8.49 11.71 -4.21
CA THR A 44 9.80 12.34 -4.40
C THR A 44 9.97 12.69 -5.87
N TYR A 45 10.38 13.91 -6.13
CA TYR A 45 10.65 14.43 -7.47
C TYR A 45 12.14 14.66 -7.65
N ASN A 46 12.61 14.55 -8.87
CA ASN A 46 13.94 15.00 -9.22
C ASN A 46 13.88 16.52 -9.44
N GLU A 47 14.82 17.25 -8.87
CA GLU A 47 14.96 18.70 -9.07
C GLU A 47 16.29 18.92 -9.75
N ASN A 48 16.28 19.08 -11.08
CA ASN A 48 17.46 19.40 -11.91
C ASN A 48 17.20 20.69 -12.70
N PRO A 49 17.26 21.86 -12.04
CA PRO A 49 17.06 23.12 -12.74
C PRO A 49 18.25 23.43 -13.66
N LEU A 50 17.95 23.76 -14.91
CA LEU A 50 18.89 24.35 -15.86
C LEU A 50 18.91 25.85 -15.67
N TYR A 51 20.07 26.41 -15.32
CA TYR A 51 20.26 27.84 -15.16
C TYR A 51 20.85 28.45 -16.42
N GLY A 52 20.33 29.62 -16.81
CA GLY A 52 20.87 30.48 -17.85
C GLY A 52 20.61 31.93 -17.49
N ASP A 53 21.62 32.81 -17.62
CA ASP A 53 21.56 34.26 -17.32
C ASP A 53 20.97 34.55 -15.90
N ASP A 54 21.46 33.84 -14.86
CA ASP A 54 21.06 33.95 -13.45
C ASP A 54 19.57 33.65 -13.20
N ARG A 55 18.91 32.90 -14.07
CA ARG A 55 17.53 32.41 -13.90
C ARG A 55 17.39 30.95 -14.27
N ILE A 56 16.37 30.32 -13.75
CA ILE A 56 15.97 28.97 -14.17
C ILE A 56 15.36 29.08 -15.58
N VAL A 57 15.97 28.38 -16.53
CA VAL A 57 15.50 28.33 -17.93
C VAL A 57 14.61 27.11 -18.14
N ASP A 58 14.93 25.99 -17.48
CA ASP A 58 14.17 24.74 -17.57
C ASP A 58 14.35 23.93 -16.27
N ASP A 59 13.39 23.04 -15.96
CA ASP A 59 13.44 22.20 -14.78
C ASP A 59 12.82 20.82 -15.07
N ASP A 60 13.62 19.76 -14.90
CA ASP A 60 13.18 18.38 -15.04
C ASP A 60 12.61 17.85 -13.71
N ASN A 61 11.31 18.02 -13.52
CA ASN A 61 10.55 17.60 -12.35
C ASN A 61 9.96 16.18 -12.49
N GLY A 62 10.75 15.20 -12.90
CA GLY A 62 10.33 13.80 -12.96
C GLY A 62 10.08 13.20 -11.56
N MET A 63 8.96 12.47 -11.36
CA MET A 63 8.72 11.71 -10.13
C MET A 63 9.64 10.50 -10.07
N THR A 64 10.51 10.43 -9.04
CA THR A 64 11.54 9.38 -8.91
C THR A 64 11.17 8.28 -7.92
N ALA A 65 10.33 8.58 -6.92
CA ALA A 65 9.88 7.60 -5.95
C ALA A 65 8.49 7.94 -5.39
N LEU A 66 7.78 6.88 -4.99
CA LEU A 66 6.56 6.97 -4.20
C LEU A 66 6.78 6.14 -2.95
N ASN A 67 6.71 6.79 -1.79
CA ASN A 67 6.85 6.15 -0.50
C ASN A 67 5.51 6.11 0.22
N ILE A 68 5.27 5.02 0.93
CA ILE A 68 4.03 4.79 1.70
C ILE A 68 4.45 4.49 3.12
N SER A 69 3.95 5.24 4.09
CA SER A 69 4.00 4.88 5.50
C SER A 69 2.62 4.38 5.90
N PHE A 70 2.52 3.16 6.38
CA PHE A 70 1.27 2.48 6.70
C PHE A 70 1.32 1.93 8.13
N GLU A 71 0.30 2.25 8.92
CA GLU A 71 0.17 1.84 10.32
C GLU A 71 -1.07 0.94 10.47
N PRO A 72 -0.95 -0.40 10.32
CA PRO A 72 -2.02 -1.31 10.67
C PRO A 72 -2.17 -1.39 12.19
N THR A 73 -3.36 -1.72 12.69
CA THR A 73 -3.57 -1.91 14.14
C THR A 73 -2.86 -3.14 14.68
N GLY A 74 -2.52 -4.09 13.82
CA GLY A 74 -1.75 -5.28 14.09
C GLY A 74 -1.46 -6.03 12.79
N LEU A 75 -0.60 -7.03 12.85
CA LEU A 75 -0.29 -7.93 11.75
C LEU A 75 -0.47 -9.37 12.23
N SER A 76 -1.22 -10.17 11.47
CA SER A 76 -1.27 -11.61 11.68
C SER A 76 -0.04 -12.30 11.09
N ASP A 77 0.23 -13.52 11.48
CA ASP A 77 1.33 -14.32 10.90
C ASP A 77 1.17 -14.49 9.39
N SER A 78 -0.07 -14.62 8.90
CA SER A 78 -0.36 -14.70 7.46
C SER A 78 -0.07 -13.38 6.74
N ASP A 79 -0.32 -12.23 7.37
CA ASP A 79 0.01 -10.93 6.81
C ASP A 79 1.53 -10.74 6.71
N ARG A 80 2.29 -11.21 7.72
CA ARG A 80 3.75 -11.17 7.71
C ARG A 80 4.36 -12.01 6.59
N VAL A 81 3.85 -13.24 6.42
CA VAL A 81 4.27 -14.10 5.29
C VAL A 81 4.03 -13.40 3.96
N LEU A 82 2.88 -12.73 3.81
CA LEU A 82 2.49 -12.12 2.55
C LEU A 82 3.25 -10.80 2.28
N LEU A 83 3.43 -9.97 3.31
CA LEU A 83 4.05 -8.64 3.20
C LEU A 83 5.58 -8.72 3.14
N PHE A 84 6.18 -9.61 3.94
CA PHE A 84 7.63 -9.66 4.13
C PHE A 84 8.29 -10.92 3.57
N GLY A 85 7.49 -11.90 3.13
CA GLY A 85 8.00 -13.19 2.65
C GLY A 85 8.53 -14.08 3.78
N GLU A 86 8.10 -13.85 5.02
CA GLU A 86 8.46 -14.71 6.15
C GLU A 86 7.98 -16.15 5.94
N THR A 87 8.66 -17.11 6.53
CA THR A 87 8.33 -18.53 6.37
C THR A 87 7.79 -19.11 7.66
N LEU A 88 6.63 -19.75 7.57
CA LEU A 88 6.13 -20.58 8.67
C LEU A 88 6.89 -21.91 8.66
N LYS A 89 7.72 -22.15 9.67
CA LYS A 89 8.36 -23.44 9.89
C LYS A 89 7.56 -24.25 10.90
N GLY A 90 7.01 -25.37 10.47
CA GLY A 90 6.42 -26.35 11.35
C GLY A 90 7.50 -27.03 12.20
N ASN A 91 7.16 -27.31 13.46
CA ASN A 91 7.87 -28.19 14.36
C ASN A 91 9.28 -27.76 14.80
N VAL A 92 9.45 -26.48 15.13
CA VAL A 92 10.62 -26.05 15.91
C VAL A 92 10.35 -26.32 17.38
N GLY A 93 10.93 -27.38 17.92
CA GLY A 93 10.67 -27.80 19.31
C GLY A 93 9.24 -28.32 19.58
N GLY A 94 8.56 -28.86 18.55
CA GLY A 94 7.18 -29.36 18.68
C GLY A 94 6.10 -28.31 18.42
N ILE A 95 6.45 -27.07 18.10
CA ILE A 95 5.53 -25.95 17.86
C ILE A 95 5.75 -25.42 16.43
N THR A 96 4.69 -24.93 15.80
CA THR A 96 4.83 -24.16 14.55
C THR A 96 5.35 -22.78 14.91
N ALA A 97 6.53 -22.45 14.42
CA ALA A 97 7.15 -21.14 14.62
C ALA A 97 7.21 -20.37 13.32
N GLN A 98 7.02 -19.07 13.40
CA GLN A 98 7.35 -18.15 12.34
C GLN A 98 8.84 -17.84 12.40
N VAL A 99 9.49 -17.86 11.24
CA VAL A 99 10.92 -17.63 11.14
C VAL A 99 11.15 -16.49 10.16
N GLU A 100 11.72 -15.42 10.68
CA GLU A 100 12.27 -14.35 9.87
C GLU A 100 13.56 -14.90 9.23
N MET A 101 13.59 -14.94 7.93
CA MET A 101 14.75 -15.36 7.16
C MET A 101 15.22 -14.18 6.32
N ASP A 102 16.46 -14.25 5.85
CA ASP A 102 16.97 -13.30 4.86
C ASP A 102 16.31 -13.59 3.48
N ASN A 103 15.00 -13.33 3.44
CA ASN A 103 14.18 -13.54 2.25
C ASN A 103 14.00 -12.23 1.50
N GLU A 104 13.93 -12.33 0.18
CA GLU A 104 13.57 -11.17 -0.61
C GLU A 104 12.08 -10.83 -0.41
N THR A 105 11.80 -9.66 0.15
CA THR A 105 10.44 -9.14 0.33
C THR A 105 9.70 -9.10 -1.02
N PRO A 106 8.50 -9.68 -1.12
CA PRO A 106 7.76 -9.72 -2.38
C PRO A 106 7.26 -8.34 -2.78
N TYR A 107 7.20 -8.08 -4.08
CA TYR A 107 6.43 -6.98 -4.60
C TYR A 107 4.93 -7.31 -4.57
N GLY A 108 4.10 -6.31 -4.34
CA GLY A 108 2.65 -6.47 -4.40
C GLY A 108 1.93 -5.20 -4.81
N GLY A 109 0.63 -5.32 -5.02
CA GLY A 109 -0.30 -4.21 -5.13
C GLY A 109 -0.85 -3.86 -3.75
N PHE A 110 -0.87 -2.57 -3.41
CA PHE A 110 -1.46 -2.07 -2.17
C PHE A 110 -2.61 -1.15 -2.47
N GLY A 111 -3.80 -1.49 -1.99
CA GLY A 111 -5.02 -0.72 -2.20
C GLY A 111 -5.70 -0.33 -0.89
N TYR A 112 -6.44 0.77 -0.94
CA TYR A 112 -7.29 1.21 0.16
C TYR A 112 -8.39 2.14 -0.34
N VAL A 113 -9.44 2.32 0.47
CA VAL A 113 -10.54 3.24 0.19
C VAL A 113 -10.41 4.48 1.06
N ARG A 114 -10.47 5.66 0.43
CA ARG A 114 -10.58 6.96 1.11
C ARG A 114 -12.03 7.39 1.16
N LYS A 115 -12.48 7.80 2.33
CA LYS A 115 -13.79 8.41 2.50
C LYS A 115 -13.66 9.92 2.40
N MET A 116 -14.40 10.51 1.47
CA MET A 116 -14.44 11.94 1.21
C MET A 116 -15.79 12.51 1.65
N ARG A 117 -15.84 13.77 2.02
CA ARG A 117 -17.09 14.43 2.41
C ARG A 117 -17.22 15.77 1.71
N ASP A 118 -18.36 15.98 1.04
CA ASP A 118 -18.73 17.25 0.45
C ASP A 118 -20.12 17.65 0.96
N HIS A 119 -20.19 18.76 1.71
CA HIS A 119 -21.46 19.36 2.19
C HIS A 119 -22.48 18.35 2.75
N GLY A 120 -22.00 17.32 3.48
CA GLY A 120 -22.85 16.29 4.07
C GLY A 120 -23.00 15.02 3.23
N THR A 121 -22.61 15.05 1.96
CA THR A 121 -22.60 13.87 1.08
C THR A 121 -21.25 13.16 1.14
N TYR A 122 -21.27 11.84 1.21
CA TYR A 122 -20.06 11.04 1.19
C TYR A 122 -19.80 10.47 -0.21
N SER A 123 -18.53 10.52 -0.62
CA SER A 123 -17.99 9.80 -1.78
C SER A 123 -16.79 8.97 -1.34
N TYR A 124 -16.42 8.01 -2.16
CA TYR A 124 -15.38 7.04 -1.85
C TYR A 124 -14.42 6.93 -3.02
N GLU A 125 -13.12 7.02 -2.73
CA GLU A 125 -12.08 6.83 -3.74
C GLU A 125 -11.31 5.56 -3.39
N ALA A 126 -11.30 4.61 -4.31
CA ALA A 126 -10.44 3.44 -4.21
C ALA A 126 -9.10 3.74 -4.90
N TRP A 127 -8.01 3.60 -4.18
CA TRP A 127 -6.65 3.83 -4.64
C TRP A 127 -5.86 2.52 -4.65
N ILE A 128 -5.09 2.29 -5.69
CA ILE A 128 -4.17 1.15 -5.81
C ILE A 128 -2.78 1.67 -6.18
N THR A 129 -1.79 1.34 -5.38
CA THR A 129 -0.37 1.43 -5.74
C THR A 129 0.01 0.13 -6.43
N LEU A 130 0.47 0.21 -7.67
CA LEU A 130 0.58 -0.96 -8.56
C LEU A 130 1.68 -1.94 -8.17
N LYS A 131 2.82 -1.43 -7.74
CA LYS A 131 3.98 -2.26 -7.36
C LYS A 131 4.69 -1.63 -6.18
N VAL A 132 4.63 -2.26 -5.03
CA VAL A 132 5.23 -1.78 -3.78
C VAL A 132 5.86 -2.94 -3.02
N LYS A 133 6.98 -2.67 -2.35
CA LYS A 133 7.57 -3.54 -1.33
C LYS A 133 7.42 -2.86 0.02
N PHE A 134 7.01 -3.62 1.04
CA PHE A 134 6.94 -3.13 2.42
C PHE A 134 8.09 -3.68 3.25
N THR A 135 8.62 -2.84 4.12
CA THR A 135 9.56 -3.22 5.18
C THR A 135 9.00 -2.78 6.52
N GLU A 136 9.16 -3.60 7.54
CA GLU A 136 8.83 -3.21 8.91
C GLU A 136 9.92 -2.31 9.46
N GLU A 137 9.57 -1.12 9.95
CA GLU A 137 10.56 -0.14 10.37
C GLU A 137 11.08 -0.40 11.78
N SER A 138 10.17 -0.65 12.71
CA SER A 138 10.51 -0.97 14.09
C SER A 138 9.32 -1.54 14.84
N GLN A 139 9.59 -2.45 15.76
CA GLN A 139 8.63 -2.98 16.69
C GLN A 139 8.99 -2.51 18.10
N THR A 140 8.18 -1.63 18.69
CA THR A 140 8.39 -1.16 20.06
C THR A 140 7.48 -1.95 21.00
N THR A 141 8.07 -2.59 21.98
CA THR A 141 7.33 -3.32 23.04
C THR A 141 7.52 -2.61 24.37
N ALA A 142 6.44 -2.18 25.01
CA ALA A 142 6.44 -1.56 26.32
C ALA A 142 5.65 -2.41 27.31
N THR A 143 6.09 -2.44 28.58
CA THR A 143 5.34 -3.06 29.66
C THR A 143 4.08 -2.25 29.98
N LYS A 144 3.03 -2.96 30.38
CA LYS A 144 1.76 -2.33 30.77
C LYS A 144 1.95 -1.53 32.05
N GLU A 145 1.74 -0.22 31.96
CA GLU A 145 1.63 0.70 33.10
C GLU A 145 0.15 0.93 33.47
N GLN A 146 -0.13 1.88 34.36
CA GLN A 146 -1.50 2.25 34.73
C GLN A 146 -2.36 2.68 33.53
N ASN A 147 -1.74 3.32 32.53
CA ASN A 147 -2.37 3.66 31.26
C ASN A 147 -1.91 2.70 30.16
N ILE A 148 -2.84 2.19 29.36
CA ILE A 148 -2.52 1.35 28.21
C ILE A 148 -2.01 2.25 27.08
N SER A 149 -0.73 2.10 26.71
CA SER A 149 -0.17 2.69 25.50
C SER A 149 -0.25 1.65 24.37
N TRP A 150 -0.97 1.98 23.30
CA TRP A 150 -1.08 1.12 22.13
C TRP A 150 0.10 1.36 21.22
N ASN A 151 0.99 0.37 21.12
CA ASN A 151 2.05 0.38 20.13
C ASN A 151 1.54 -0.32 18.87
N VAL A 152 1.57 0.39 17.75
CA VAL A 152 1.19 -0.14 16.44
C VAL A 152 2.43 -0.22 15.55
N PRO A 153 2.56 -1.28 14.72
CA PRO A 153 3.68 -1.38 13.80
C PRO A 153 3.58 -0.31 12.72
N THR A 154 4.74 0.19 12.27
CA THR A 154 4.82 1.08 11.13
C THR A 154 5.53 0.35 9.98
N LEU A 155 4.88 0.31 8.84
CA LEU A 155 5.40 -0.29 7.62
C LEU A 155 5.79 0.79 6.64
N ASN A 156 7.01 0.72 6.13
CA ASN A 156 7.47 1.59 5.05
C ASN A 156 7.44 0.86 3.73
N GLY A 157 6.62 1.38 2.81
CA GLY A 157 6.50 0.89 1.46
C GLY A 157 7.23 1.78 0.47
N ARG A 158 8.02 1.19 -0.42
CA ARG A 158 8.59 1.87 -1.58
C ARG A 158 7.99 1.28 -2.84
N ALA A 159 7.33 2.15 -3.61
CA ALA A 159 6.71 1.75 -4.87
C ALA A 159 7.68 1.90 -6.04
N ALA A 160 7.45 1.08 -7.06
CA ALA A 160 8.06 1.19 -8.39
C ALA A 160 6.95 1.47 -9.42
N ALA A 161 7.29 2.23 -10.45
CA ALA A 161 6.37 2.53 -11.54
C ALA A 161 6.32 1.39 -12.57
N LEU A 162 5.19 1.28 -13.25
CA LEU A 162 4.94 0.28 -14.31
C LEU A 162 4.37 0.98 -15.54
N ASP A 163 4.71 0.50 -16.72
CA ASP A 163 4.02 0.87 -17.96
C ASP A 163 2.78 -0.03 -18.13
N ILE A 164 1.60 0.52 -17.89
CA ILE A 164 0.33 -0.25 -17.89
C ILE A 164 -0.46 -0.14 -19.19
N ASP A 165 -0.08 0.74 -20.10
CA ASP A 165 -0.81 1.03 -21.35
C ASP A 165 0.05 0.96 -22.61
N GLY A 166 1.35 0.66 -22.49
CA GLY A 166 2.28 0.56 -23.61
C GLY A 166 2.70 1.92 -24.21
N SER A 167 2.37 3.01 -23.54
CA SER A 167 2.74 4.36 -24.00
C SER A 167 4.19 4.75 -23.66
N GLY A 168 4.89 3.91 -22.89
CA GLY A 168 6.19 4.23 -22.29
C GLY A 168 6.11 5.20 -21.12
N LYS A 169 4.90 5.63 -20.73
CA LYS A 169 4.68 6.45 -19.53
C LYS A 169 4.50 5.58 -18.32
N LEU A 170 5.27 5.86 -17.28
CA LEU A 170 5.27 5.08 -16.06
C LEU A 170 4.14 5.50 -15.12
N SER A 171 3.34 4.54 -14.70
CA SER A 171 2.23 4.69 -13.76
C SER A 171 2.58 4.12 -12.40
N TRP A 172 2.37 4.90 -11.35
CA TRP A 172 2.64 4.50 -9.96
C TRP A 172 1.38 4.01 -9.25
N ARG A 173 0.25 4.68 -9.54
CA ARG A 173 -1.02 4.49 -8.86
C ARG A 173 -2.17 4.69 -9.81
N ILE A 174 -3.24 3.96 -9.54
CA ILE A 174 -4.55 4.18 -10.16
C ILE A 174 -5.58 4.47 -9.08
N HIS A 175 -6.62 5.20 -9.43
CA HIS A 175 -7.75 5.42 -8.53
C HIS A 175 -9.06 5.55 -9.32
N TYR A 176 -10.14 5.27 -8.62
CA TYR A 176 -11.49 5.47 -9.15
C TYR A 176 -12.43 5.96 -8.04
N SER A 177 -13.39 6.80 -8.41
CA SER A 177 -14.36 7.39 -7.49
C SER A 177 -15.70 6.67 -7.53
N PHE A 178 -16.28 6.44 -6.36
CA PHE A 178 -17.53 5.71 -6.18
C PHE A 178 -18.48 6.49 -5.27
N THR A 179 -19.79 6.26 -5.44
CA THR A 179 -20.83 6.81 -4.58
C THR A 179 -21.09 5.97 -3.32
N SER A 180 -20.60 4.72 -3.29
CA SER A 180 -20.76 3.83 -2.14
C SER A 180 -19.45 3.13 -1.74
N ALA A 181 -19.30 2.88 -0.45
CA ALA A 181 -18.16 2.14 0.10
C ALA A 181 -18.11 0.69 -0.42
N SER A 182 -19.27 0.06 -0.60
CA SER A 182 -19.36 -1.31 -1.10
C SER A 182 -18.82 -1.42 -2.52
N ALA A 183 -19.20 -0.51 -3.42
CA ALA A 183 -18.70 -0.49 -4.80
C ALA A 183 -17.19 -0.28 -4.85
N ALA A 184 -16.65 0.62 -4.02
CA ALA A 184 -15.21 0.86 -3.90
C ALA A 184 -14.45 -0.39 -3.44
N LYS A 185 -14.96 -1.10 -2.43
CA LYS A 185 -14.39 -2.36 -1.93
C LYS A 185 -14.45 -3.46 -2.99
N THR A 186 -15.58 -3.63 -3.67
CA THR A 186 -15.75 -4.63 -4.74
C THR A 186 -14.74 -4.40 -5.86
N TRP A 187 -14.55 -3.14 -6.26
CA TRP A 187 -13.54 -2.79 -7.27
C TRP A 187 -12.13 -3.17 -6.82
N LEU A 188 -11.74 -2.83 -5.57
CA LEU A 188 -10.43 -3.24 -5.02
C LEU A 188 -10.27 -4.76 -5.01
N ASN A 189 -11.30 -5.50 -4.60
CA ASN A 189 -11.27 -6.96 -4.57
C ASN A 189 -11.08 -7.55 -5.96
N THR A 190 -11.74 -7.01 -6.96
CA THR A 190 -11.57 -7.43 -8.35
C THR A 190 -10.16 -7.15 -8.86
N MET A 191 -9.64 -5.95 -8.60
CA MET A 191 -8.34 -5.53 -9.09
C MET A 191 -7.17 -6.24 -8.39
N LEU A 192 -7.31 -6.53 -7.12
CA LEU A 192 -6.27 -7.15 -6.27
C LEU A 192 -6.57 -8.63 -5.96
N ASN A 193 -7.47 -9.25 -6.71
CA ASN A 193 -7.81 -10.67 -6.59
C ASN A 193 -8.08 -11.14 -5.14
N VAL A 194 -8.85 -10.32 -4.41
CA VAL A 194 -9.26 -10.67 -3.03
C VAL A 194 -10.47 -11.58 -3.08
N SER A 195 -10.30 -12.77 -2.54
CA SER A 195 -11.43 -13.69 -2.33
C SER A 195 -12.32 -13.13 -1.22
N THR A 196 -13.52 -12.68 -1.57
CA THR A 196 -14.55 -12.42 -0.57
C THR A 196 -15.06 -13.77 -0.09
N ALA A 197 -14.51 -14.26 1.03
CA ALA A 197 -15.17 -15.35 1.74
C ALA A 197 -16.58 -14.86 2.09
N THR A 198 -17.56 -15.47 1.47
CA THR A 198 -18.97 -15.27 1.86
C THR A 198 -19.11 -15.81 3.27
N THR A 199 -19.21 -14.89 4.25
CA THR A 199 -19.58 -15.21 5.64
C THR A 199 -21.07 -15.50 5.70
#